data_21d009fdc973f1cc860fda5bf3cfbc3c
#
_entry.id   21d009fdc973f1cc860fda5bf3cfbc3c
#
_cell.length_a   1.000
_cell.length_b   1.000
_cell.length_c   1.000
_cell.angle_alpha   90.00
_cell.angle_beta   90.00
_cell.angle_gamma   90.00
#
_symmetry.space_group_name_H-M   'P 1'
#
loop_
_entity.id
_entity.type
_entity.pdbx_description
1 polymer ?
#
loop_
_entity_poly.entity_id
_entity_poly.type
_entity_poly.pdbx_seq_one_letter_code
_entity_poly.pdbx_strand_id
1 'polypeptide(L)'
;MAGAASAKPKSGWLNLLVDYGPVIVFFLVYRHFSPADREDAVGEVLAIIKGTGSFIVAALAALIVSKWKLGRISPMLSLSTGLIVFFGGMTILLRDAFWIQIKPTVIYLIFGLALLGGVARGRPLLKYLLEAAFEGLNDSGWHILSRNWGVFFLFLAALNEGFRHFMTFGGWLEAKLYVFLPLSFLFTFLHVPMLLRHGMGDEQRSEVITHPPHE
;
A
#
# COMPACT_ATOMS: atom_id res chain seq x y z
N MET A 1 -6.53 24.09 -55.77
CA MET A 1 -7.59 23.98 -54.73
C MET A 1 -7.79 22.52 -54.42
N ALA A 2 -7.14 22.01 -53.40
CA ALA A 2 -7.27 20.62 -52.97
C ALA A 2 -8.13 20.61 -51.73
N GLY A 3 -9.30 19.95 -51.83
CA GLY A 3 -10.26 19.85 -50.75
C GLY A 3 -9.72 19.07 -49.56
N ALA A 4 -9.70 19.71 -48.40
CA ALA A 4 -9.46 19.09 -47.14
C ALA A 4 -10.61 18.12 -46.83
N ALA A 5 -10.34 16.82 -46.91
CA ALA A 5 -11.26 15.80 -46.45
C ALA A 5 -11.47 15.93 -44.97
N SER A 6 -12.60 16.47 -44.56
CA SER A 6 -13.11 16.53 -43.20
C SER A 6 -13.22 15.11 -42.66
N ALA A 7 -12.26 14.71 -41.82
CA ALA A 7 -12.35 13.47 -41.05
C ALA A 7 -13.54 13.59 -40.09
N LYS A 8 -14.63 12.86 -40.35
CA LYS A 8 -15.78 12.72 -39.44
C LYS A 8 -15.30 12.36 -38.05
N PRO A 9 -15.78 13.03 -36.98
CA PRO A 9 -15.48 12.66 -35.64
C PRO A 9 -16.05 11.27 -35.36
N LYS A 10 -15.22 10.24 -35.36
CA LYS A 10 -15.61 8.88 -35.00
C LYS A 10 -16.06 8.88 -33.53
N SER A 11 -17.38 8.96 -33.41
CA SER A 11 -18.24 8.65 -32.24
C SER A 11 -17.59 8.79 -30.86
N GLY A 12 -17.63 10.00 -30.30
CA GLY A 12 -17.19 10.28 -28.91
C GLY A 12 -17.90 9.41 -27.86
N TRP A 13 -19.14 9.04 -28.17
CA TRP A 13 -19.95 8.11 -27.40
C TRP A 13 -19.33 6.68 -27.30
N LEU A 14 -18.75 6.15 -28.38
CA LEU A 14 -18.11 4.84 -28.35
C LEU A 14 -16.83 4.85 -27.51
N ASN A 15 -16.09 5.96 -27.55
CA ASN A 15 -14.93 6.15 -26.65
C ASN A 15 -15.37 6.17 -25.18
N LEU A 16 -16.43 6.91 -24.85
CA LEU A 16 -16.99 6.95 -23.50
C LEU A 16 -17.45 5.56 -23.04
N LEU A 17 -18.10 4.80 -23.90
CA LEU A 17 -18.58 3.46 -23.56
C LEU A 17 -17.43 2.48 -23.38
N VAL A 18 -16.36 2.58 -24.14
CA VAL A 18 -15.15 1.78 -23.99
C VAL A 18 -14.40 2.13 -22.71
N ASP A 19 -14.30 3.43 -22.38
CA ASP A 19 -13.53 3.89 -21.24
C ASP A 19 -14.28 3.67 -19.90
N TYR A 20 -15.59 3.89 -19.86
CA TYR A 20 -16.40 3.82 -18.64
C TYR A 20 -17.25 2.55 -18.51
N GLY A 21 -17.49 1.84 -19.62
CA GLY A 21 -18.29 0.61 -19.63
C GLY A 21 -17.87 -0.42 -18.58
N PRO A 22 -16.58 -0.75 -18.47
CA PRO A 22 -16.10 -1.71 -17.45
C PRO A 22 -16.44 -1.28 -16.03
N VAL A 23 -16.35 0.02 -15.71
CA VAL A 23 -16.68 0.56 -14.39
C VAL A 23 -18.17 0.44 -14.12
N ILE A 24 -19.01 0.73 -15.12
CA ILE A 24 -20.46 0.57 -15.00
C ILE A 24 -20.83 -0.89 -14.74
N VAL A 25 -20.21 -1.82 -15.48
CA VAL A 25 -20.42 -3.27 -15.28
C VAL A 25 -20.03 -3.68 -13.86
N PHE A 26 -18.89 -3.20 -13.34
CA PHE A 26 -18.49 -3.43 -11.95
C PHE A 26 -19.58 -3.02 -10.98
N PHE A 27 -20.05 -1.78 -11.05
CA PHE A 27 -21.06 -1.25 -10.12
C PHE A 27 -22.38 -1.98 -10.22
N LEU A 28 -22.82 -2.37 -11.41
CA LEU A 28 -24.07 -3.12 -11.60
C LEU A 28 -23.96 -4.51 -10.96
N VAL A 29 -22.85 -5.22 -11.18
CA VAL A 29 -22.63 -6.54 -10.60
C VAL A 29 -22.44 -6.45 -9.09
N TYR A 30 -21.61 -5.52 -8.61
CA TYR A 30 -21.40 -5.28 -7.19
C TYR A 30 -22.74 -5.02 -6.49
N ARG A 31 -23.54 -4.08 -7.00
CA ARG A 31 -24.85 -3.74 -6.41
C ARG A 31 -25.83 -4.92 -6.43
N HIS A 32 -25.81 -5.75 -7.47
CA HIS A 32 -26.70 -6.90 -7.59
C HIS A 32 -26.37 -8.00 -6.56
N PHE A 33 -25.08 -8.18 -6.23
CA PHE A 33 -24.60 -9.20 -5.30
C PHE A 33 -24.29 -8.65 -3.90
N SER A 34 -24.35 -7.35 -3.69
CA SER A 34 -24.14 -6.73 -2.40
C SER A 34 -25.28 -7.15 -1.43
N PRO A 35 -24.95 -7.65 -0.23
CA PRO A 35 -25.95 -8.06 0.73
C PRO A 35 -26.80 -6.87 1.20
N ALA A 36 -28.06 -7.13 1.53
CA ALA A 36 -28.93 -6.13 2.10
C ALA A 36 -28.53 -5.79 3.55
N ASP A 37 -27.93 -6.74 4.24
CA ASP A 37 -27.40 -6.58 5.58
C ASP A 37 -25.94 -6.08 5.51
N ARG A 38 -25.69 -4.92 6.11
CA ARG A 38 -24.36 -4.30 6.16
C ARG A 38 -23.38 -5.01 7.11
N GLU A 39 -23.88 -5.90 7.97
CA GLU A 39 -23.04 -6.68 8.87
C GLU A 39 -22.53 -7.98 8.21
N ASP A 40 -23.05 -8.36 7.04
CA ASP A 40 -22.55 -9.51 6.27
C ASP A 40 -21.26 -9.16 5.49
N ALA A 41 -20.16 -9.10 6.21
CA ALA A 41 -18.83 -8.83 5.64
C ALA A 41 -18.42 -9.89 4.60
N VAL A 42 -18.88 -11.13 4.73
CA VAL A 42 -18.54 -12.22 3.78
C VAL A 42 -19.28 -12.00 2.46
N GLY A 43 -20.56 -11.66 2.53
CA GLY A 43 -21.39 -11.32 1.36
C GLY A 43 -20.81 -10.11 0.62
N GLU A 44 -20.35 -9.09 1.35
CA GLU A 44 -19.76 -7.90 0.75
C GLU A 44 -18.45 -8.21 0.02
N VAL A 45 -17.56 -8.98 0.64
CA VAL A 45 -16.32 -9.44 -0.02
C VAL A 45 -16.61 -10.25 -1.28
N LEU A 46 -17.61 -11.14 -1.25
CA LEU A 46 -18.04 -11.90 -2.42
C LEU A 46 -18.60 -11.01 -3.53
N ALA A 47 -19.37 -9.97 -3.19
CA ALA A 47 -19.88 -8.98 -4.14
C ALA A 47 -18.74 -8.20 -4.81
N ILE A 48 -17.72 -7.79 -4.06
CA ILE A 48 -16.52 -7.12 -4.58
C ILE A 48 -15.75 -8.07 -5.53
N ILE A 49 -15.56 -9.33 -5.15
CA ILE A 49 -14.85 -10.32 -6.00
C ILE A 49 -15.60 -10.53 -7.32
N LYS A 50 -16.94 -10.70 -7.29
CA LYS A 50 -17.76 -10.85 -8.50
C LYS A 50 -17.75 -9.58 -9.34
N GLY A 51 -17.85 -8.41 -8.73
CA GLY A 51 -17.74 -7.12 -9.40
C GLY A 51 -16.38 -6.96 -10.10
N THR A 52 -15.29 -7.26 -9.42
CA THR A 52 -13.93 -7.17 -9.97
C THR A 52 -13.73 -8.16 -11.13
N GLY A 53 -14.21 -9.40 -11.00
CA GLY A 53 -14.18 -10.38 -12.09
C GLY A 53 -14.94 -9.88 -13.33
N SER A 54 -16.13 -9.34 -13.13
CA SER A 54 -16.96 -8.78 -14.21
C SER A 54 -16.29 -7.56 -14.85
N PHE A 55 -15.64 -6.71 -14.07
CA PHE A 55 -14.84 -5.59 -14.58
C PHE A 55 -13.73 -6.07 -15.51
N ILE A 56 -12.96 -7.09 -15.09
CA ILE A 56 -11.86 -7.65 -15.88
C ILE A 56 -12.37 -8.13 -17.24
N VAL A 57 -13.47 -8.90 -17.26
CA VAL A 57 -14.07 -9.40 -18.48
C VAL A 57 -14.54 -8.25 -19.38
N ALA A 58 -15.23 -7.26 -18.81
CA ALA A 58 -15.72 -6.09 -19.54
C ALA A 58 -14.57 -5.23 -20.08
N ALA A 59 -13.50 -5.04 -19.34
CA ALA A 59 -12.32 -4.29 -19.75
C ALA A 59 -11.57 -4.98 -20.90
N LEU A 60 -11.42 -6.29 -20.84
CA LEU A 60 -10.86 -7.05 -21.97
C LEU A 60 -11.71 -6.95 -23.22
N ALA A 61 -13.05 -7.05 -23.10
CA ALA A 61 -13.98 -6.85 -24.20
C ALA A 61 -13.88 -5.43 -24.76
N ALA A 62 -13.79 -4.41 -23.91
CA ALA A 62 -13.61 -3.01 -24.29
C ALA A 62 -12.30 -2.79 -25.07
N LEU A 63 -11.19 -3.42 -24.65
CA LEU A 63 -9.91 -3.38 -25.38
C LEU A 63 -10.03 -3.99 -26.79
N ILE A 64 -10.70 -5.14 -26.91
CA ILE A 64 -10.93 -5.80 -28.21
C ILE A 64 -11.77 -4.91 -29.12
N VAL A 65 -12.87 -4.35 -28.60
CA VAL A 65 -13.75 -3.43 -29.35
C VAL A 65 -13.00 -2.16 -29.74
N SER A 66 -12.18 -1.59 -28.86
CA SER A 66 -11.36 -0.41 -29.12
C SER A 66 -10.39 -0.67 -30.28
N LYS A 67 -9.69 -1.81 -30.25
CA LYS A 67 -8.77 -2.20 -31.32
C LYS A 67 -9.49 -2.40 -32.67
N TRP A 68 -10.65 -3.08 -32.67
CA TRP A 68 -11.36 -3.41 -33.90
C TRP A 68 -12.12 -2.24 -34.52
N LYS A 69 -12.78 -1.42 -33.68
CA LYS A 69 -13.66 -0.33 -34.19
C LYS A 69 -12.98 1.04 -34.22
N LEU A 70 -12.07 1.30 -33.30
CA LEU A 70 -11.39 2.60 -33.23
C LEU A 70 -10.00 2.57 -33.86
N GLY A 71 -9.45 1.37 -34.14
CA GLY A 71 -8.14 1.19 -34.78
C GLY A 71 -6.95 1.59 -33.87
N ARG A 72 -7.25 2.01 -32.65
CA ARG A 72 -6.26 2.41 -31.61
C ARG A 72 -6.73 1.97 -30.24
N ILE A 73 -5.79 1.62 -29.38
CA ILE A 73 -6.06 1.35 -27.97
C ILE A 73 -5.77 2.64 -27.20
N SER A 74 -6.73 3.08 -26.37
CA SER A 74 -6.48 4.18 -25.44
C SER A 74 -5.35 3.79 -24.46
N PRO A 75 -4.27 4.59 -24.35
CA PRO A 75 -3.19 4.30 -23.41
C PRO A 75 -3.69 4.18 -21.96
N MET A 76 -4.67 5.01 -21.58
CA MET A 76 -5.29 5.00 -20.27
C MET A 76 -6.06 3.71 -20.01
N LEU A 77 -6.87 3.24 -20.97
CA LEU A 77 -7.61 1.98 -20.87
C LEU A 77 -6.65 0.79 -20.81
N SER A 78 -5.57 0.78 -21.60
CA SER A 78 -4.55 -0.28 -21.60
C SER A 78 -3.85 -0.35 -20.25
N LEU A 79 -3.42 0.79 -19.69
CA LEU A 79 -2.77 0.86 -18.39
C LEU A 79 -3.71 0.41 -17.27
N SER A 80 -4.92 0.94 -17.22
CA SER A 80 -5.93 0.59 -16.21
C SER A 80 -6.28 -0.89 -16.26
N THR A 81 -6.53 -1.43 -17.46
CA THR A 81 -6.83 -2.86 -17.63
C THR A 81 -5.63 -3.73 -17.24
N GLY A 82 -4.42 -3.34 -17.65
CA GLY A 82 -3.19 -4.05 -17.27
C GLY A 82 -3.01 -4.12 -15.76
N LEU A 83 -3.19 -3.00 -15.06
CA LEU A 83 -3.10 -2.94 -13.59
C LEU A 83 -4.19 -3.79 -12.93
N ILE A 84 -5.44 -3.73 -13.40
CA ILE A 84 -6.55 -4.48 -12.80
C ILE A 84 -6.43 -5.98 -13.08
N VAL A 85 -6.03 -6.37 -14.29
CA VAL A 85 -5.76 -7.79 -14.62
C VAL A 85 -4.60 -8.31 -13.78
N PHE A 86 -3.54 -7.52 -13.62
CA PHE A 86 -2.41 -7.89 -12.79
C PHE A 86 -2.79 -8.03 -11.32
N PHE A 87 -3.36 -6.98 -10.71
CA PHE A 87 -3.72 -7.01 -9.29
C PHE A 87 -4.93 -7.89 -9.00
N GLY A 88 -5.95 -7.88 -9.86
CA GLY A 88 -7.13 -8.75 -9.73
C GLY A 88 -6.78 -10.22 -9.96
N GLY A 89 -5.97 -10.53 -10.97
CA GLY A 89 -5.43 -11.86 -11.21
C GLY A 89 -4.56 -12.33 -10.05
N MET A 90 -3.70 -11.45 -9.54
CA MET A 90 -2.88 -11.72 -8.35
C MET A 90 -3.74 -11.97 -7.11
N THR A 91 -4.84 -11.24 -6.93
CA THR A 91 -5.80 -11.47 -5.83
C THR A 91 -6.50 -12.81 -5.97
N ILE A 92 -6.85 -13.23 -7.17
CA ILE A 92 -7.48 -14.54 -7.43
C ILE A 92 -6.48 -15.69 -7.26
N LEU A 93 -5.26 -15.54 -7.75
CA LEU A 93 -4.20 -16.54 -7.62
C LEU A 93 -3.69 -16.66 -6.17
N LEU A 94 -3.69 -15.56 -5.43
CA LEU A 94 -3.26 -15.50 -4.03
C LEU A 94 -4.40 -15.76 -3.03
N ARG A 95 -5.44 -16.51 -3.44
CA ARG A 95 -6.53 -16.94 -2.55
C ARG A 95 -6.08 -17.81 -1.37
N ASP A 96 -4.86 -18.30 -1.40
CA ASP A 96 -4.28 -19.04 -0.30
C ASP A 96 -3.93 -18.05 0.84
N ALA A 97 -4.50 -18.29 2.00
CA ALA A 97 -4.21 -17.55 3.24
C ALA A 97 -2.70 -17.48 3.53
N PHE A 98 -1.95 -18.47 3.09
CA PHE A 98 -0.48 -18.48 3.18
C PHE A 98 0.16 -17.24 2.57
N TRP A 99 -0.20 -16.87 1.34
CA TRP A 99 0.39 -15.71 0.65
C TRP A 99 0.04 -14.38 1.31
N ILE A 100 -1.16 -14.28 1.90
CA ILE A 100 -1.58 -13.09 2.64
C ILE A 100 -0.76 -12.97 3.92
N GLN A 101 -0.55 -14.08 4.62
CA GLN A 101 0.14 -14.12 5.90
C GLN A 101 1.67 -13.98 5.78
N ILE A 102 2.28 -14.45 4.67
CA ILE A 102 3.75 -14.40 4.49
C ILE A 102 4.26 -13.01 4.10
N LYS A 103 3.43 -12.18 3.44
CA LYS A 103 3.83 -10.83 3.00
C LYS A 103 4.43 -9.98 4.11
N PRO A 104 3.82 -9.86 5.30
CA PRO A 104 4.41 -9.09 6.40
C PRO A 104 5.78 -9.62 6.83
N THR A 105 5.97 -10.94 6.86
CA THR A 105 7.27 -11.56 7.19
C THR A 105 8.35 -11.11 6.22
N VAL A 106 8.08 -11.20 4.91
CA VAL A 106 9.03 -10.80 3.87
C VAL A 106 9.38 -9.31 4.00
N ILE A 107 8.38 -8.46 4.19
CA ILE A 107 8.58 -7.01 4.37
C ILE A 107 9.43 -6.74 5.62
N TYR A 108 9.09 -7.33 6.76
CA TYR A 108 9.85 -7.16 8.00
C TYR A 108 11.29 -7.66 7.87
N LEU A 109 11.51 -8.79 7.20
CA LEU A 109 12.86 -9.30 6.92
C LEU A 109 13.66 -8.34 6.05
N ILE A 110 13.07 -7.83 4.97
CA ILE A 110 13.75 -6.88 4.07
C ILE A 110 14.14 -5.62 4.85
N PHE A 111 13.22 -5.01 5.59
CA PHE A 111 13.53 -3.81 6.37
C PHE A 111 14.53 -4.08 7.49
N GLY A 112 14.34 -5.18 8.23
CA GLY A 112 15.26 -5.56 9.30
C GLY A 112 16.68 -5.75 8.81
N LEU A 113 16.85 -6.55 7.75
CA LEU A 113 18.17 -6.82 7.16
C LEU A 113 18.78 -5.59 6.50
N ALA A 114 17.97 -4.77 5.81
CA ALA A 114 18.45 -3.53 5.21
C ALA A 114 18.96 -2.54 6.27
N LEU A 115 18.21 -2.32 7.34
CA LEU A 115 18.60 -1.42 8.44
C LEU A 115 19.88 -1.91 9.15
N LEU A 116 19.93 -3.19 9.51
CA LEU A 116 21.12 -3.76 10.15
C LEU A 116 22.33 -3.79 9.22
N GLY A 117 22.13 -4.12 7.95
CA GLY A 117 23.17 -4.06 6.93
C GLY A 117 23.68 -2.64 6.70
N GLY A 118 22.81 -1.63 6.76
CA GLY A 118 23.19 -0.21 6.71
C GLY A 118 24.04 0.19 7.91
N VAL A 119 23.60 -0.18 9.12
CA VAL A 119 24.35 0.08 10.38
C VAL A 119 25.72 -0.59 10.35
N ALA A 120 25.81 -1.86 9.92
CA ALA A 120 27.08 -2.59 9.80
C ALA A 120 28.07 -1.93 8.85
N ARG A 121 27.58 -1.16 7.87
CA ARG A 121 28.39 -0.40 6.91
C ARG A 121 28.63 1.06 7.33
N GLY A 122 28.25 1.45 8.56
CA GLY A 122 28.37 2.82 9.06
C GLY A 122 27.37 3.80 8.41
N ARG A 123 26.33 3.29 7.76
CA ARG A 123 25.30 4.10 7.07
C ARG A 123 23.92 3.82 7.65
N PRO A 124 23.48 4.53 8.71
CA PRO A 124 22.17 4.33 9.29
C PRO A 124 21.08 4.75 8.32
N LEU A 125 20.38 3.78 7.71
CA LEU A 125 19.41 4.04 6.63
C LEU A 125 18.20 4.86 7.10
N LEU A 126 17.79 4.78 8.37
CA LEU A 126 16.70 5.60 8.88
C LEU A 126 17.02 7.09 8.83
N LYS A 127 18.29 7.51 8.91
CA LYS A 127 18.69 8.90 8.73
C LYS A 127 18.19 9.44 7.39
N TYR A 128 18.48 8.74 6.30
CA TYR A 128 18.08 9.17 4.95
C TYR A 128 16.57 9.22 4.74
N LEU A 129 15.80 8.44 5.49
CA LEU A 129 14.35 8.38 5.37
C LEU A 129 13.61 9.38 6.27
N LEU A 130 14.16 9.67 7.43
CA LEU A 130 13.45 10.37 8.50
C LEU A 130 14.17 11.63 9.01
N GLU A 131 15.29 12.04 8.39
CA GLU A 131 16.07 13.21 8.83
C GLU A 131 15.21 14.47 8.93
N ALA A 132 14.30 14.68 7.97
CA ALA A 132 13.37 15.80 7.98
C ALA A 132 12.31 15.75 9.09
N ALA A 133 12.08 14.58 9.69
CA ALA A 133 11.08 14.39 10.76
C ALA A 133 11.71 14.40 12.17
N PHE A 134 13.02 14.17 12.26
CA PHE A 134 13.77 14.12 13.53
C PHE A 134 14.96 15.08 13.47
N GLU A 135 14.66 16.36 13.35
CA GLU A 135 15.67 17.42 13.35
C GLU A 135 16.47 17.44 14.65
N GLY A 136 17.77 17.70 14.55
CA GLY A 136 18.70 17.74 15.69
C GLY A 136 19.24 16.39 16.16
N LEU A 137 18.76 15.25 15.65
CA LEU A 137 19.28 13.95 16.08
C LEU A 137 20.71 13.73 15.57
N ASN A 138 21.66 13.47 16.48
CA ASN A 138 23.05 13.23 16.13
C ASN A 138 23.29 11.84 15.49
N ASP A 139 24.47 11.66 14.88
CA ASP A 139 24.81 10.42 14.15
C ASP A 139 24.75 9.16 15.05
N SER A 140 25.13 9.27 16.32
CA SER A 140 25.03 8.17 17.27
C SER A 140 23.57 7.76 17.51
N GLY A 141 22.67 8.74 17.65
CA GLY A 141 21.23 8.52 17.76
C GLY A 141 20.66 7.80 16.54
N TRP A 142 21.08 8.20 15.34
CA TRP A 142 20.68 7.54 14.08
C TRP A 142 21.15 6.10 13.99
N HIS A 143 22.37 5.80 14.45
CA HIS A 143 22.89 4.44 14.49
C HIS A 143 22.12 3.56 15.46
N ILE A 144 21.86 4.05 16.68
CA ILE A 144 21.09 3.34 17.69
C ILE A 144 19.66 3.10 17.20
N LEU A 145 19.01 4.12 16.66
CA LEU A 145 17.65 4.05 16.14
C LEU A 145 17.54 3.01 15.01
N SER A 146 18.43 3.10 14.02
CA SER A 146 18.44 2.17 12.88
C SER A 146 18.68 0.72 13.30
N ARG A 147 19.60 0.49 14.24
CA ARG A 147 19.89 -0.84 14.80
C ARG A 147 18.66 -1.40 15.51
N ASN A 148 18.09 -0.62 16.42
CA ASN A 148 16.97 -1.08 17.25
C ASN A 148 15.73 -1.37 16.41
N TRP A 149 15.39 -0.52 15.42
CA TRP A 149 14.33 -0.78 14.47
C TRP A 149 14.64 -2.00 13.59
N GLY A 150 15.88 -2.20 13.18
CA GLY A 150 16.27 -3.38 12.41
C GLY A 150 16.04 -4.67 13.20
N VAL A 151 16.46 -4.71 14.48
CA VAL A 151 16.21 -5.86 15.39
C VAL A 151 14.71 -6.05 15.62
N PHE A 152 13.97 -4.96 15.82
CA PHE A 152 12.53 -5.01 16.04
C PHE A 152 11.78 -5.57 14.81
N PHE A 153 12.16 -5.19 13.60
CA PHE A 153 11.57 -5.79 12.40
C PHE A 153 11.85 -7.29 12.28
N LEU A 154 13.06 -7.74 12.60
CA LEU A 154 13.35 -9.18 12.64
C LEU A 154 12.52 -9.91 13.70
N PHE A 155 12.32 -9.29 14.85
CA PHE A 155 11.44 -9.81 15.89
C PHE A 155 9.98 -9.89 15.41
N LEU A 156 9.46 -8.85 14.73
CA LEU A 156 8.11 -8.87 14.12
C LEU A 156 7.99 -9.93 13.04
N ALA A 157 9.04 -10.18 12.26
CA ALA A 157 9.05 -11.26 11.28
C ALA A 157 8.91 -12.63 11.94
N ALA A 158 9.71 -12.90 12.98
CA ALA A 158 9.64 -14.14 13.75
C ALA A 158 8.28 -14.31 14.44
N LEU A 159 7.75 -13.23 15.02
CA LEU A 159 6.44 -13.23 15.67
C LEU A 159 5.32 -13.50 14.67
N ASN A 160 5.40 -12.92 13.45
CA ASN A 160 4.43 -13.18 12.39
C ASN A 160 4.44 -14.66 11.96
N GLU A 161 5.62 -15.24 11.79
CA GLU A 161 5.73 -16.67 11.45
C GLU A 161 5.19 -17.57 12.56
N GLY A 162 5.47 -17.23 13.84
CA GLY A 162 4.89 -17.93 14.97
C GLY A 162 3.35 -17.91 14.92
N PHE A 163 2.76 -16.72 14.78
CA PHE A 163 1.31 -16.60 14.72
C PHE A 163 0.71 -17.28 13.49
N ARG A 164 1.36 -17.15 12.31
CA ARG A 164 0.95 -17.85 11.10
C ARG A 164 0.94 -19.37 11.27
N HIS A 165 1.89 -19.92 12.02
CA HIS A 165 2.01 -21.36 12.20
C HIS A 165 1.05 -21.92 13.25
N PHE A 166 0.81 -21.16 14.33
CA PHE A 166 0.05 -21.66 15.49
C PHE A 166 -1.40 -21.15 15.57
N MET A 167 -1.79 -20.17 14.75
CA MET A 167 -3.12 -19.58 14.77
C MET A 167 -3.91 -19.83 13.47
N THR A 168 -5.22 -19.80 13.58
CA THR A 168 -6.10 -19.72 12.42
C THR A 168 -5.91 -18.37 11.71
N PHE A 169 -6.38 -18.25 10.47
CA PHE A 169 -6.32 -16.98 9.72
C PHE A 169 -7.01 -15.83 10.47
N GLY A 170 -8.17 -16.08 11.07
CA GLY A 170 -8.89 -15.09 11.89
C GLY A 170 -8.06 -14.66 13.10
N GLY A 171 -7.56 -15.61 13.88
CA GLY A 171 -6.71 -15.30 15.05
C GLY A 171 -5.41 -14.57 14.68
N TRP A 172 -4.79 -14.91 13.54
CA TRP A 172 -3.65 -14.16 13.01
C TRP A 172 -4.02 -12.71 12.67
N LEU A 173 -5.21 -12.48 12.07
CA LEU A 173 -5.69 -11.14 11.74
C LEU A 173 -5.96 -10.31 13.00
N GLU A 174 -6.60 -10.91 14.02
CA GLU A 174 -6.81 -10.28 15.33
C GLU A 174 -5.49 -9.93 16.02
N ALA A 175 -4.50 -10.81 15.94
CA ALA A 175 -3.18 -10.55 16.49
C ALA A 175 -2.51 -9.32 15.88
N LYS A 176 -2.79 -8.96 14.62
CA LYS A 176 -2.30 -7.71 14.01
C LYS A 176 -2.80 -6.48 14.76
N LEU A 177 -4.05 -6.50 15.22
CA LEU A 177 -4.65 -5.37 15.94
C LEU A 177 -4.24 -5.36 17.41
N TYR A 178 -4.33 -6.52 18.08
CA TYR A 178 -4.18 -6.59 19.53
C TYR A 178 -2.76 -6.83 20.01
N VAL A 179 -1.87 -7.31 19.16
CA VAL A 179 -0.46 -7.58 19.53
C VAL A 179 0.49 -6.68 18.75
N PHE A 180 0.48 -6.73 17.42
CA PHE A 180 1.48 -6.00 16.62
C PHE A 180 1.34 -4.48 16.74
N LEU A 181 0.11 -3.98 16.74
CA LEU A 181 -0.12 -2.54 16.82
C LEU A 181 0.28 -1.97 18.19
N PRO A 182 -0.20 -2.49 19.36
CA PRO A 182 0.26 -2.02 20.66
C PRO A 182 1.76 -2.21 20.88
N LEU A 183 2.33 -3.32 20.40
CA LEU A 183 3.76 -3.61 20.51
C LEU A 183 4.60 -2.57 19.74
N SER A 184 4.15 -2.17 18.55
CA SER A 184 4.83 -1.15 17.74
C SER A 184 4.74 0.23 18.39
N PHE A 185 3.61 0.59 18.96
CA PHE A 185 3.47 1.82 19.74
C PHE A 185 4.37 1.81 20.97
N LEU A 186 4.34 0.72 21.76
CA LEU A 186 5.19 0.59 22.93
C LEU A 186 6.67 0.70 22.57
N PHE A 187 7.10 0.01 21.51
CA PHE A 187 8.47 0.09 21.02
C PHE A 187 8.84 1.52 20.64
N THR A 188 7.97 2.23 19.93
CA THR A 188 8.19 3.63 19.55
C THR A 188 8.32 4.53 20.77
N PHE A 189 7.41 4.43 21.74
CA PHE A 189 7.44 5.23 22.98
C PHE A 189 8.69 4.96 23.81
N LEU A 190 9.15 3.72 23.91
CA LEU A 190 10.37 3.37 24.63
C LEU A 190 11.63 4.00 24.02
N HIS A 191 11.58 4.41 22.76
CA HIS A 191 12.70 5.08 22.08
C HIS A 191 12.71 6.60 22.25
N VAL A 192 11.61 7.23 22.70
CA VAL A 192 11.52 8.68 22.89
C VAL A 192 12.62 9.20 23.85
N PRO A 193 12.88 8.60 25.03
CA PRO A 193 13.95 9.07 25.90
C PRO A 193 15.34 8.98 25.26
N MET A 194 15.57 7.97 24.43
CA MET A 194 16.83 7.84 23.69
C MET A 194 16.97 8.95 22.64
N LEU A 195 15.91 9.26 21.90
CA LEU A 195 15.90 10.32 20.90
C LEU A 195 16.18 11.69 21.55
N LEU A 196 15.52 12.01 22.66
CA LEU A 196 15.73 13.25 23.42
C LEU A 196 17.18 13.38 23.94
N ARG A 197 17.77 12.28 24.41
CA ARG A 197 19.16 12.28 24.86
C ARG A 197 20.19 12.49 23.75
N HIS A 198 19.81 12.24 22.49
CA HIS A 198 20.68 12.36 21.34
C HIS A 198 20.40 13.61 20.49
N GLY A 199 19.72 14.61 21.07
CA GLY A 199 19.57 15.93 20.50
C GLY A 199 18.27 16.23 19.75
N MET A 200 17.32 15.28 19.73
CA MET A 200 16.01 15.55 19.14
C MET A 200 15.32 16.71 19.88
N GLY A 201 15.01 17.78 19.15
CA GLY A 201 14.31 18.97 19.68
C GLY A 201 15.21 20.03 20.33
N ASP A 202 16.54 19.88 20.32
CA ASP A 202 17.45 20.87 20.89
C ASP A 202 17.48 22.16 20.06
N GLU A 203 17.25 22.09 18.74
CA GLU A 203 17.19 23.28 17.87
C GLU A 203 15.99 24.17 18.19
N GLN A 204 14.81 23.57 18.39
CA GLN A 204 13.61 24.32 18.81
C GLN A 204 13.78 24.96 20.19
N ARG A 205 14.49 24.31 21.08
CA ARG A 205 14.80 24.86 22.41
C ARG A 205 15.74 26.03 22.33
N SER A 206 16.71 26.01 21.44
CA SER A 206 17.67 27.08 21.21
C SER A 206 17.00 28.29 20.58
N GLU A 207 16.07 28.12 19.64
CA GLU A 207 15.30 29.19 19.01
C GLU A 207 14.40 29.94 20.02
N VAL A 208 13.70 29.20 20.89
CA VAL A 208 12.85 29.79 21.94
C VAL A 208 13.65 30.59 22.95
N ILE A 209 14.88 30.16 23.26
CA ILE A 209 15.78 30.89 24.19
C ILE A 209 16.33 32.15 23.52
N THR A 210 16.63 32.12 22.23
CA THR A 210 17.23 33.23 21.49
C THR A 210 16.19 34.28 21.07
N HIS A 211 14.94 33.87 20.88
CA HIS A 211 13.81 34.71 20.48
C HIS A 211 12.60 34.43 21.37
N PRO A 212 12.58 34.93 22.64
CA PRO A 212 11.40 34.75 23.49
C PRO A 212 10.18 35.42 22.86
N PRO A 213 8.99 34.83 22.94
CA PRO A 213 7.78 35.46 22.45
C PRO A 213 7.58 36.80 23.16
N HIS A 214 7.41 37.87 22.40
CA HIS A 214 7.08 39.20 22.93
C HIS A 214 5.69 39.13 23.55
N GLU A 215 5.57 39.33 24.87
CA GLU A 215 4.32 39.61 25.57
C GLU A 215 3.68 40.92 25.13
#